data_8f4bcda485b7dc01611a24d5b44feac4
#
_entry.id   8f4bcda485b7dc01611a24d5b44feac4
#
_cell.length_a   1.000
_cell.length_b   1.000
_cell.length_c   1.000
_cell.angle_alpha   90.00
_cell.angle_beta   90.00
_cell.angle_gamma   90.00
#
_symmetry.space_group_name_H-M   'P 1'
#
loop_
_entity.id
_entity.type
_entity.pdbx_description
1 polymer ?
#
loop_
_entity_poly.entity_id
_entity_poly.type
_entity_poly.pdbx_seq_one_letter_code
_entity_poly.pdbx_strand_id
1 'polypeptide(L)'
;MNEVNSLQGKKILITSGGTLEKWDLVRGHTNLSKGTMGCYLAESALTLGAEVIYLHGYFAKLPVHSNEMRTIMFEGIEDLGDKIKTTVQTEQIDVVIMAAAGSDWVIDKVFDQSGNLLEEKGKMPSDEPPIIHFKKAPKILGHIKEWSPNTTLIGFKLEATDDLDYLISRAKLRMESSQAQYMVANSSKSLYGADEPHFIVDRSGEVIQVNGKEQTAMKLMEIISDKM
;
A
#
# COMPACT_ATOMS: atom_id res chain seq x y z
N MET A 1 -12.06 1.89 -29.70
CA MET A 1 -13.07 2.96 -29.61
C MET A 1 -13.18 3.36 -28.16
N ASN A 2 -12.77 4.57 -27.82
CA ASN A 2 -12.91 5.33 -26.58
C ASN A 2 -12.64 4.62 -25.22
N GLU A 3 -11.43 4.14 -25.03
CA GLU A 3 -10.92 3.77 -23.68
C GLU A 3 -10.62 5.00 -22.81
N VAL A 4 -10.58 6.20 -23.40
CA VAL A 4 -10.03 7.43 -22.81
C VAL A 4 -10.80 7.95 -21.57
N ASN A 5 -11.99 7.44 -21.26
CA ASN A 5 -12.77 7.86 -20.08
C ASN A 5 -13.56 6.69 -19.46
N SER A 6 -13.02 5.50 -19.50
CA SER A 6 -13.74 4.30 -19.04
C SER A 6 -13.98 4.27 -17.52
N LEU A 7 -13.23 5.08 -16.75
CA LEU A 7 -13.41 5.26 -15.30
C LEU A 7 -13.99 6.63 -14.94
N GLN A 8 -14.60 7.34 -15.90
CA GLN A 8 -15.24 8.63 -15.65
C GLN A 8 -16.30 8.54 -14.54
N GLY A 9 -16.20 9.42 -13.56
CA GLY A 9 -17.12 9.46 -12.40
C GLY A 9 -16.85 8.41 -11.33
N LYS A 10 -15.79 7.59 -11.49
CA LYS A 10 -15.33 6.63 -10.47
C LYS A 10 -14.29 7.26 -9.57
N LYS A 11 -14.38 6.99 -8.28
CA LYS A 11 -13.45 7.49 -7.26
C LYS A 11 -12.56 6.35 -6.76
N ILE A 12 -11.24 6.51 -6.93
CA ILE A 12 -10.24 5.49 -6.61
C ILE A 12 -9.29 6.01 -5.53
N LEU A 13 -9.25 5.31 -4.40
CA LEU A 13 -8.28 5.53 -3.32
C LEU A 13 -7.06 4.64 -3.53
N ILE A 14 -5.88 5.23 -3.67
CA ILE A 14 -4.61 4.51 -3.89
C ILE A 14 -3.66 4.84 -2.74
N THR A 15 -3.10 3.81 -2.09
CA THR A 15 -2.05 3.99 -1.08
C THR A 15 -0.69 3.63 -1.64
N SER A 16 0.37 4.35 -1.25
CA SER A 16 1.68 4.25 -1.89
C SER A 16 2.85 4.51 -0.94
N GLY A 17 3.98 3.86 -1.17
CA GLY A 17 5.19 4.01 -0.36
C GLY A 17 5.19 3.19 0.91
N GLY A 18 6.20 3.38 1.75
CA GLY A 18 6.33 2.71 3.05
C GLY A 18 5.79 3.54 4.20
N THR A 19 5.29 2.89 5.25
CA THR A 19 5.00 3.54 6.53
C THR A 19 6.31 3.81 7.28
N LEU A 20 6.35 4.88 8.07
CA LEU A 20 7.46 5.29 8.92
C LEU A 20 7.05 5.19 10.39
N GLU A 21 7.65 4.23 11.09
CA GLU A 21 7.39 4.04 12.53
C GLU A 21 8.54 4.70 13.32
N LYS A 22 8.25 5.84 13.92
CA LYS A 22 9.24 6.62 14.66
C LYS A 22 9.43 6.07 16.08
N TRP A 23 10.66 6.03 16.56
CA TRP A 23 10.97 5.78 17.99
C TRP A 23 11.43 7.04 18.71
N ASP A 24 11.72 8.14 17.97
CA ASP A 24 11.87 9.49 18.51
C ASP A 24 11.47 10.54 17.46
N LEU A 25 11.61 11.83 17.74
CA LEU A 25 11.19 12.91 16.82
C LEU A 25 11.95 12.93 15.49
N VAL A 26 13.11 12.27 15.39
CA VAL A 26 13.98 12.36 14.21
C VAL A 26 14.33 11.00 13.61
N ARG A 27 14.12 9.90 14.33
CA ARG A 27 14.52 8.55 13.89
C ARG A 27 13.36 7.56 13.93
N GLY A 28 13.38 6.63 12.98
CA GLY A 28 12.37 5.58 12.85
C GLY A 28 12.84 4.47 11.90
N HIS A 29 12.01 3.45 11.73
CA HIS A 29 12.19 2.44 10.68
C HIS A 29 11.07 2.54 9.64
N THR A 30 11.37 2.11 8.42
CA THR A 30 10.44 2.13 7.29
C THR A 30 10.71 0.97 6.34
N ASN A 31 9.72 0.60 5.56
CA ASN A 31 9.88 -0.28 4.42
C ASN A 31 10.59 0.46 3.27
N LEU A 32 11.37 -0.26 2.46
CA LEU A 32 12.15 0.31 1.36
C LEU A 32 11.31 0.70 0.12
N SER A 33 9.99 0.63 0.20
CA SER A 33 9.09 0.99 -0.89
C SER A 33 9.17 2.48 -1.20
N LYS A 34 9.52 2.81 -2.44
CA LYS A 34 9.59 4.20 -2.95
C LYS A 34 8.26 4.70 -3.52
N GLY A 35 7.20 3.87 -3.53
CA GLY A 35 5.90 4.24 -4.06
C GLY A 35 5.78 4.22 -5.59
N THR A 36 6.75 3.68 -6.33
CA THR A 36 6.74 3.71 -7.81
C THR A 36 5.50 3.03 -8.41
N MET A 37 5.07 1.87 -7.85
CA MET A 37 3.84 1.19 -8.29
C MET A 37 2.61 2.09 -8.09
N GLY A 38 2.49 2.73 -6.92
CA GLY A 38 1.38 3.64 -6.63
C GLY A 38 1.34 4.84 -7.57
N CYS A 39 2.50 5.38 -7.99
CA CYS A 39 2.55 6.43 -9.00
C CYS A 39 1.96 5.96 -10.33
N TYR A 40 2.38 4.81 -10.86
CA TYR A 40 1.84 4.28 -12.11
C TYR A 40 0.34 3.98 -12.02
N LEU A 41 -0.13 3.44 -10.89
CA LEU A 41 -1.55 3.20 -10.65
C LEU A 41 -2.35 4.51 -10.69
N ALA A 42 -1.86 5.56 -10.04
CA ALA A 42 -2.53 6.86 -9.99
C ALA A 42 -2.58 7.53 -11.37
N GLU A 43 -1.46 7.52 -12.11
CA GLU A 43 -1.39 8.06 -13.47
C GLU A 43 -2.31 7.30 -14.43
N SER A 44 -2.33 5.97 -14.35
CA SER A 44 -3.21 5.14 -15.19
C SER A 44 -4.69 5.38 -14.88
N ALA A 45 -5.06 5.50 -13.61
CA ALA A 45 -6.42 5.80 -13.19
C ALA A 45 -6.87 7.18 -13.69
N LEU A 46 -6.01 8.19 -13.53
CA LEU A 46 -6.26 9.56 -13.98
C LEU A 46 -6.44 9.62 -15.51
N THR A 47 -5.59 8.92 -16.26
CA THR A 47 -5.68 8.83 -17.74
C THR A 47 -7.01 8.25 -18.20
N LEU A 48 -7.63 7.35 -17.43
CA LEU A 48 -8.93 6.76 -17.70
C LEU A 48 -10.11 7.58 -17.14
N GLY A 49 -9.85 8.79 -16.61
CA GLY A 49 -10.86 9.74 -16.16
C GLY A 49 -11.36 9.53 -14.73
N ALA A 50 -10.69 8.70 -13.92
CA ALA A 50 -11.07 8.54 -12.51
C ALA A 50 -10.72 9.77 -11.67
N GLU A 51 -11.52 10.01 -10.61
CA GLU A 51 -11.14 10.88 -9.51
C GLU A 51 -10.19 10.11 -8.57
N VAL A 52 -8.95 10.58 -8.43
CA VAL A 52 -7.91 9.88 -7.66
C VAL A 52 -7.67 10.55 -6.32
N ILE A 53 -7.74 9.75 -5.23
CA ILE A 53 -7.26 10.12 -3.90
C ILE A 53 -5.97 9.31 -3.66
N TYR A 54 -4.85 10.00 -3.54
CA TYR A 54 -3.53 9.40 -3.42
C TYR A 54 -2.97 9.57 -2.02
N LEU A 55 -2.98 8.49 -1.22
CA LEU A 55 -2.34 8.44 0.09
C LEU A 55 -0.90 7.97 -0.07
N HIS A 56 0.05 8.78 0.40
CA HIS A 56 1.47 8.47 0.23
C HIS A 56 2.26 8.53 1.53
N GLY A 57 3.22 7.62 1.69
CA GLY A 57 4.16 7.63 2.80
C GLY A 57 5.13 8.81 2.73
N TYR A 58 5.76 9.12 3.85
CA TYR A 58 6.64 10.28 4.02
C TYR A 58 7.76 10.37 2.96
N PHE A 59 8.37 9.24 2.58
CA PHE A 59 9.45 9.15 1.59
C PHE A 59 8.99 8.69 0.21
N ALA A 60 7.68 8.57 0.00
CA ALA A 60 7.16 8.08 -1.27
C ALA A 60 7.26 9.14 -2.37
N LYS A 61 7.47 8.68 -3.60
CA LYS A 61 7.35 9.51 -4.79
C LYS A 61 5.91 9.97 -4.98
N LEU A 62 5.75 11.18 -5.49
CA LEU A 62 4.46 11.66 -5.98
C LEU A 62 4.33 11.36 -7.48
N PRO A 63 3.10 11.12 -7.97
CA PRO A 63 2.80 11.06 -9.41
C PRO A 63 3.17 12.37 -10.11
N VAL A 64 3.44 12.30 -11.41
CA VAL A 64 3.79 13.48 -12.22
C VAL A 64 2.63 14.50 -12.22
N HIS A 65 1.38 14.00 -12.37
CA HIS A 65 0.17 14.81 -12.35
C HIS A 65 -0.50 14.88 -10.97
N SER A 66 0.31 14.91 -9.90
CA SER A 66 -0.21 14.96 -8.51
C SER A 66 -1.05 16.21 -8.20
N ASN A 67 -0.91 17.28 -9.00
CA ASN A 67 -1.75 18.48 -8.92
C ASN A 67 -3.18 18.28 -9.46
N GLU A 68 -3.44 17.20 -10.20
CA GLU A 68 -4.76 16.84 -10.73
C GLU A 68 -5.49 15.81 -9.85
N MET A 69 -4.91 15.46 -8.71
CA MET A 69 -5.48 14.52 -7.75
C MET A 69 -5.40 15.06 -6.32
N ARG A 70 -6.21 14.50 -5.43
CA ARG A 70 -6.10 14.82 -4.01
C ARG A 70 -5.01 13.97 -3.36
N THR A 71 -3.93 14.61 -2.89
CA THR A 71 -2.83 13.93 -2.22
C THR A 71 -2.93 14.09 -0.70
N ILE A 72 -2.68 13.00 0.04
CA ILE A 72 -2.70 12.98 1.51
C ILE A 72 -1.47 12.19 1.97
N MET A 73 -0.59 12.83 2.73
CA MET A 73 0.58 12.16 3.31
C MET A 73 0.16 11.38 4.57
N PHE A 74 0.69 10.17 4.74
CA PHE A 74 0.65 9.42 5.99
C PHE A 74 2.06 9.16 6.52
N GLU A 75 2.16 8.94 7.84
CA GLU A 75 3.41 8.61 8.49
C GLU A 75 3.50 7.11 8.81
N GLY A 76 2.95 6.68 9.96
CA GLY A 76 2.98 5.29 10.40
C GLY A 76 1.76 4.48 9.93
N ILE A 77 1.76 3.19 10.29
CA ILE A 77 0.70 2.25 9.88
C ILE A 77 -0.66 2.61 10.49
N GLU A 78 -0.70 3.10 11.73
CA GLU A 78 -1.93 3.52 12.40
C GLU A 78 -2.53 4.75 11.71
N ASP A 79 -1.71 5.77 11.42
CA ASP A 79 -2.11 6.98 10.68
C ASP A 79 -2.61 6.65 9.26
N LEU A 80 -1.95 5.70 8.57
CA LEU A 80 -2.45 5.16 7.29
C LEU A 80 -3.85 4.57 7.46
N GLY A 81 -4.05 3.73 8.48
CA GLY A 81 -5.33 3.12 8.78
C GLY A 81 -6.43 4.14 9.04
N ASP A 82 -6.17 5.15 9.87
CA ASP A 82 -7.11 6.22 10.21
C ASP A 82 -7.49 7.06 8.98
N LYS A 83 -6.53 7.38 8.12
CA LYS A 83 -6.77 8.13 6.88
C LYS A 83 -7.60 7.33 5.87
N ILE A 84 -7.30 6.03 5.68
CA ILE A 84 -8.13 5.16 4.84
C ILE A 84 -9.55 5.11 5.40
N LYS A 85 -9.71 4.77 6.70
CA LYS A 85 -10.99 4.66 7.38
C LYS A 85 -11.82 5.93 7.23
N THR A 86 -11.24 7.07 7.56
CA THR A 86 -11.91 8.37 7.44
C THR A 86 -12.36 8.61 6.01
N THR A 87 -11.49 8.41 5.02
CA THR A 87 -11.81 8.65 3.61
C THR A 87 -12.97 7.78 3.13
N VAL A 88 -12.93 6.46 3.39
CA VAL A 88 -13.97 5.53 2.90
C VAL A 88 -15.28 5.64 3.66
N GLN A 89 -15.30 6.25 4.87
CA GLN A 89 -16.52 6.48 5.64
C GLN A 89 -17.16 7.84 5.34
N THR A 90 -16.39 8.82 4.88
CA THR A 90 -16.89 10.16 4.57
C THR A 90 -17.20 10.36 3.10
N GLU A 91 -16.63 9.51 2.23
CA GLU A 91 -16.81 9.60 0.79
C GLU A 91 -17.15 8.22 0.20
N GLN A 92 -17.95 8.22 -0.86
CA GLN A 92 -18.18 7.01 -1.61
C GLN A 92 -16.94 6.68 -2.46
N ILE A 93 -16.22 5.63 -2.10
CA ILE A 93 -15.03 5.16 -2.81
C ILE A 93 -15.40 3.87 -3.58
N ASP A 94 -15.27 3.90 -4.90
CA ASP A 94 -15.58 2.76 -5.75
C ASP A 94 -14.48 1.68 -5.65
N VAL A 95 -13.21 2.10 -5.61
CA VAL A 95 -12.06 1.19 -5.54
C VAL A 95 -11.05 1.65 -4.51
N VAL A 96 -10.55 0.72 -3.69
CA VAL A 96 -9.37 0.93 -2.84
C VAL A 96 -8.25 0.03 -3.32
N ILE A 97 -7.11 0.63 -3.66
CA ILE A 97 -5.88 -0.08 -4.06
C ILE A 97 -4.83 0.12 -2.98
N MET A 98 -4.59 -0.93 -2.20
CA MET A 98 -3.63 -0.90 -1.11
C MET A 98 -2.25 -1.35 -1.59
N ALA A 99 -1.49 -0.44 -2.21
CA ALA A 99 -0.13 -0.67 -2.70
C ALA A 99 0.96 -0.16 -1.73
N ALA A 100 0.59 0.47 -0.64
CA ALA A 100 1.54 0.87 0.40
C ALA A 100 2.14 -0.35 1.11
N ALA A 101 3.43 -0.27 1.42
CA ALA A 101 4.16 -1.25 2.21
C ALA A 101 4.01 -0.91 3.70
N GLY A 102 2.97 -1.44 4.34
CA GLY A 102 2.73 -1.25 5.77
C GLY A 102 3.70 -2.03 6.64
N SER A 103 4.12 -1.45 7.76
CA SER A 103 4.93 -2.13 8.77
C SER A 103 4.20 -3.32 9.37
N ASP A 104 4.93 -4.41 9.61
CA ASP A 104 4.46 -5.55 10.43
C ASP A 104 4.67 -5.34 11.93
N TRP A 105 5.49 -4.37 12.29
CA TRP A 105 5.92 -4.06 13.65
C TRP A 105 5.85 -2.56 13.90
N VAL A 106 5.31 -2.18 15.05
CA VAL A 106 5.32 -0.80 15.57
C VAL A 106 6.08 -0.76 16.89
N ILE A 107 6.55 0.42 17.27
CA ILE A 107 7.26 0.61 18.52
C ILE A 107 6.30 0.35 19.70
N ASP A 108 6.71 -0.49 20.63
CA ASP A 108 5.99 -0.70 21.89
C ASP A 108 6.61 0.13 23.01
N LYS A 109 7.93 -0.06 23.23
CA LYS A 109 8.70 0.63 24.28
C LYS A 109 10.14 0.82 23.85
N VAL A 110 10.77 1.87 24.39
CA VAL A 110 12.20 2.14 24.19
C VAL A 110 12.88 2.25 25.54
N PHE A 111 14.03 1.61 25.71
CA PHE A 111 14.79 1.57 26.95
C PHE A 111 16.24 2.06 26.72
N ASP A 112 16.87 2.56 27.79
CA ASP A 112 18.31 2.74 27.83
C ASP A 112 19.05 1.40 28.07
N GLN A 113 20.39 1.41 28.08
CA GLN A 113 21.20 0.21 28.30
C GLN A 113 21.09 -0.33 29.73
N SER A 114 20.62 0.47 30.67
CA SER A 114 20.37 0.08 32.07
C SER A 114 18.97 -0.50 32.29
N GLY A 115 18.12 -0.54 31.24
CA GLY A 115 16.77 -1.06 31.30
C GLY A 115 15.73 -0.05 31.80
N ASN A 116 16.06 1.23 31.89
CA ASN A 116 15.09 2.27 32.22
C ASN A 116 14.27 2.63 31.00
N LEU A 117 12.95 2.78 31.15
CA LEU A 117 12.05 3.23 30.09
C LEU A 117 12.38 4.68 29.72
N LEU A 118 12.65 4.89 28.42
CA LEU A 118 12.81 6.23 27.87
C LEU A 118 11.43 6.75 27.46
N GLU A 119 10.99 7.84 28.09
CA GLU A 119 9.77 8.52 27.67
C GLU A 119 10.00 9.26 26.34
N GLU A 120 9.00 9.27 25.45
CA GLU A 120 9.02 9.93 24.14
C GLU A 120 9.05 11.47 24.27
N LYS A 121 10.14 12.03 24.77
CA LYS A 121 10.29 13.49 24.91
C LYS A 121 11.47 14.00 24.08
N GLY A 122 11.25 14.12 22.76
CA GLY A 122 12.22 14.75 21.87
C GLY A 122 13.17 13.76 21.20
N LYS A 123 14.36 14.23 20.83
CA LYS A 123 15.43 13.41 20.26
C LYS A 123 16.16 12.68 21.39
N MET A 124 16.27 11.37 21.27
CA MET A 124 17.06 10.57 22.23
C MET A 124 18.55 10.92 22.16
N PRO A 125 19.28 10.81 23.29
CA PRO A 125 20.73 10.94 23.29
C PRO A 125 21.39 10.00 22.29
N SER A 126 22.58 10.38 21.80
CA SER A 126 23.35 9.58 20.83
C SER A 126 24.52 8.84 21.48
N ASP A 127 24.73 9.01 22.79
CA ASP A 127 25.86 8.47 23.51
C ASP A 127 25.75 6.96 23.70
N GLU A 128 24.52 6.47 23.83
CA GLU A 128 24.24 5.05 23.95
C GLU A 128 23.12 4.62 22.99
N PRO A 129 23.22 3.43 22.36
CA PRO A 129 22.14 2.92 21.48
C PRO A 129 20.92 2.55 22.33
N PRO A 130 19.70 2.90 21.93
CA PRO A 130 18.48 2.49 22.62
C PRO A 130 18.19 0.99 22.39
N ILE A 131 17.47 0.37 23.34
CA ILE A 131 16.85 -0.94 23.18
C ILE A 131 15.39 -0.71 22.77
N ILE A 132 15.02 -1.14 21.56
CA ILE A 132 13.68 -0.92 21.02
C ILE A 132 12.89 -2.21 21.06
N HIS A 133 11.78 -2.21 21.77
CA HIS A 133 10.82 -3.30 21.77
C HIS A 133 9.72 -3.01 20.77
N PHE A 134 9.40 -4.00 19.94
CA PHE A 134 8.36 -3.95 18.97
C PHE A 134 7.15 -4.77 19.38
N LYS A 135 5.97 -4.33 18.96
CA LYS A 135 4.73 -5.13 18.96
C LYS A 135 4.17 -5.28 17.56
N LYS A 136 3.24 -6.21 17.37
CA LYS A 136 2.58 -6.41 16.07
C LYS A 136 1.79 -5.19 15.66
N ALA A 137 1.97 -4.76 14.42
CA ALA A 137 1.17 -3.71 13.80
C ALA A 137 -0.25 -4.22 13.43
N PRO A 138 -1.25 -3.33 13.35
CA PRO A 138 -2.57 -3.67 12.84
C PRO A 138 -2.51 -4.06 11.35
N LYS A 139 -3.35 -5.01 10.93
CA LYS A 139 -3.43 -5.47 9.53
C LYS A 139 -4.51 -4.69 8.77
N ILE A 140 -4.18 -3.48 8.36
CA ILE A 140 -5.12 -2.50 7.76
C ILE A 140 -5.93 -3.09 6.60
N LEU A 141 -5.30 -3.84 5.68
CA LEU A 141 -5.99 -4.42 4.52
C LEU A 141 -7.23 -5.25 4.92
N GLY A 142 -7.16 -5.97 6.04
CA GLY A 142 -8.26 -6.80 6.54
C GLY A 142 -9.47 -6.01 7.03
N HIS A 143 -9.29 -4.74 7.40
CA HIS A 143 -10.37 -3.90 7.94
C HIS A 143 -11.08 -3.06 6.88
N ILE A 144 -10.53 -2.92 5.67
CA ILE A 144 -11.09 -2.03 4.65
C ILE A 144 -12.52 -2.44 4.28
N LYS A 145 -12.79 -3.74 4.15
CA LYS A 145 -14.14 -4.24 3.84
C LYS A 145 -15.14 -4.09 5.01
N GLU A 146 -14.66 -4.00 6.24
CA GLU A 146 -15.48 -3.66 7.39
C GLU A 146 -15.89 -2.18 7.37
N TRP A 147 -14.98 -1.29 6.96
CA TRP A 147 -15.22 0.15 6.88
C TRP A 147 -16.03 0.55 5.65
N SER A 148 -15.85 -0.15 4.54
CA SER A 148 -16.53 0.08 3.25
C SER A 148 -16.82 -1.25 2.55
N PRO A 149 -17.95 -1.91 2.87
CA PRO A 149 -18.27 -3.25 2.33
C PRO A 149 -18.41 -3.30 0.81
N ASN A 150 -18.87 -2.21 0.20
CA ASN A 150 -19.21 -2.15 -1.23
C ASN A 150 -18.01 -1.78 -2.12
N THR A 151 -16.91 -1.27 -1.56
CA THR A 151 -15.74 -0.89 -2.36
C THR A 151 -15.07 -2.12 -2.99
N THR A 152 -14.58 -2.01 -4.20
CA THR A 152 -13.68 -3.01 -4.79
C THR A 152 -12.30 -2.88 -4.13
N LEU A 153 -11.84 -3.93 -3.46
CA LEU A 153 -10.58 -3.94 -2.75
C LEU A 153 -9.52 -4.70 -3.53
N ILE A 154 -8.38 -4.06 -3.74
CA ILE A 154 -7.20 -4.63 -4.39
C ILE A 154 -6.01 -4.51 -3.45
N GLY A 155 -5.36 -5.63 -3.17
CA GLY A 155 -4.18 -5.68 -2.31
C GLY A 155 -2.92 -6.05 -3.07
N PHE A 156 -1.79 -5.86 -2.40
CA PHE A 156 -0.47 -6.30 -2.88
C PHE A 156 0.15 -7.27 -1.89
N LYS A 157 0.81 -8.29 -2.41
CA LYS A 157 1.53 -9.28 -1.62
C LYS A 157 2.94 -9.49 -2.17
N LEU A 158 3.91 -9.00 -1.43
CA LEU A 158 5.33 -9.20 -1.72
C LEU A 158 5.86 -10.36 -0.86
N GLU A 159 6.66 -11.23 -1.47
CA GLU A 159 7.41 -12.28 -0.78
C GLU A 159 8.88 -12.32 -1.29
N ALA A 160 9.78 -12.71 -0.41
CA ALA A 160 11.20 -12.89 -0.75
C ALA A 160 11.42 -14.33 -1.24
N THR A 161 10.86 -14.66 -2.42
CA THR A 161 10.91 -16.00 -3.00
C THR A 161 10.99 -15.97 -4.52
N ASP A 162 11.56 -17.02 -5.11
CA ASP A 162 11.49 -17.32 -6.54
C ASP A 162 10.49 -18.47 -6.84
N ASP A 163 9.93 -19.08 -5.80
CA ASP A 163 8.89 -20.10 -5.93
C ASP A 163 7.54 -19.45 -6.24
N LEU A 164 7.10 -19.61 -7.49
CA LEU A 164 5.86 -19.02 -7.98
C LEU A 164 4.62 -19.62 -7.29
N ASP A 165 4.60 -20.91 -7.07
CA ASP A 165 3.45 -21.58 -6.44
C ASP A 165 3.29 -21.10 -4.99
N TYR A 166 4.41 -20.97 -4.27
CA TYR A 166 4.40 -20.38 -2.94
C TYR A 166 3.90 -18.94 -2.97
N LEU A 167 4.42 -18.10 -3.87
CA LEU A 167 4.03 -16.70 -4.01
C LEU A 167 2.52 -16.55 -4.26
N ILE A 168 1.98 -17.32 -5.21
CA ILE A 168 0.54 -17.32 -5.55
C ILE A 168 -0.29 -17.83 -4.38
N SER A 169 0.15 -18.90 -3.70
CA SER A 169 -0.55 -19.41 -2.52
C SER A 169 -0.67 -18.36 -1.40
N ARG A 170 0.41 -17.60 -1.15
CA ARG A 170 0.43 -16.51 -0.17
C ARG A 170 -0.50 -15.36 -0.56
N ALA A 171 -0.55 -15.03 -1.85
CA ALA A 171 -1.47 -14.03 -2.36
C ALA A 171 -2.94 -14.45 -2.18
N LYS A 172 -3.30 -15.70 -2.52
CA LYS A 172 -4.65 -16.25 -2.33
C LYS A 172 -5.08 -16.23 -0.87
N LEU A 173 -4.24 -16.69 0.06
CA LEU A 173 -4.52 -16.64 1.49
C LEU A 173 -4.76 -15.20 1.98
N ARG A 174 -3.98 -14.25 1.49
CA ARG A 174 -4.15 -12.84 1.86
C ARG A 174 -5.42 -12.25 1.27
N MET A 175 -5.75 -12.60 0.02
CA MET A 175 -6.98 -12.19 -0.65
C MET A 175 -8.21 -12.68 0.11
N GLU A 176 -8.25 -13.96 0.50
CA GLU A 176 -9.34 -14.54 1.30
C GLU A 176 -9.49 -13.82 2.64
N SER A 177 -8.40 -13.68 3.41
CA SER A 177 -8.43 -13.09 4.74
C SER A 177 -8.80 -11.60 4.76
N SER A 178 -8.60 -10.88 3.65
CA SER A 178 -8.92 -9.46 3.50
C SER A 178 -10.22 -9.21 2.72
N GLN A 179 -10.82 -10.25 2.17
CA GLN A 179 -11.96 -10.16 1.26
C GLN A 179 -11.69 -9.29 0.02
N ALA A 180 -10.43 -9.17 -0.40
CA ALA A 180 -10.06 -8.44 -1.60
C ALA A 180 -10.59 -9.14 -2.86
N GLN A 181 -10.93 -8.38 -3.89
CA GLN A 181 -11.34 -8.90 -5.19
C GLN A 181 -10.14 -9.35 -6.01
N TYR A 182 -9.03 -8.63 -5.88
CA TYR A 182 -7.77 -8.93 -6.56
C TYR A 182 -6.60 -8.81 -5.61
N MET A 183 -5.55 -9.60 -5.87
CA MET A 183 -4.26 -9.50 -5.19
C MET A 183 -3.14 -9.50 -6.21
N VAL A 184 -2.29 -8.49 -6.16
CA VAL A 184 -1.09 -8.44 -6.99
C VAL A 184 0.06 -9.05 -6.20
N ALA A 185 0.53 -10.22 -6.65
CA ALA A 185 1.67 -10.91 -6.07
C ALA A 185 2.96 -10.52 -6.79
N ASN A 186 4.02 -10.27 -6.05
CA ASN A 186 5.33 -9.93 -6.60
C ASN A 186 6.47 -10.36 -5.68
N SER A 187 7.63 -10.68 -6.26
CA SER A 187 8.81 -11.01 -5.49
C SER A 187 9.56 -9.74 -5.03
N SER A 188 10.41 -9.89 -4.01
CA SER A 188 11.27 -8.79 -3.53
C SER A 188 12.22 -8.23 -4.59
N LYS A 189 12.50 -8.97 -5.67
CA LYS A 189 13.27 -8.50 -6.83
C LYS A 189 12.63 -7.27 -7.47
N SER A 190 11.30 -7.19 -7.47
CA SER A 190 10.54 -6.07 -8.01
C SER A 190 10.76 -4.74 -7.28
N LEU A 191 11.37 -4.75 -6.08
CA LEU A 191 11.74 -3.50 -5.40
C LEU A 191 12.82 -2.74 -6.17
N TYR A 192 13.68 -3.46 -6.86
CA TYR A 192 14.87 -2.90 -7.53
C TYR A 192 14.82 -3.07 -9.05
N GLY A 193 14.21 -4.13 -9.56
CA GLY A 193 14.05 -4.41 -10.99
C GLY A 193 12.90 -3.60 -11.62
N ALA A 194 13.10 -3.15 -12.86
CA ALA A 194 12.09 -2.42 -13.62
C ALA A 194 11.06 -3.37 -14.25
N ASP A 195 11.53 -4.49 -14.81
CA ASP A 195 10.73 -5.41 -15.64
C ASP A 195 10.39 -6.73 -14.92
N GLU A 196 10.50 -6.74 -13.60
CA GLU A 196 10.17 -7.92 -12.79
C GLU A 196 8.68 -8.28 -12.92
N PRO A 197 8.36 -9.59 -12.96
CA PRO A 197 6.99 -10.04 -13.13
C PRO A 197 6.13 -9.75 -11.88
N HIS A 198 4.89 -9.36 -12.16
CA HIS A 198 3.80 -9.27 -11.20
C HIS A 198 2.70 -10.21 -11.63
N PHE A 199 1.96 -10.77 -10.68
CA PHE A 199 0.90 -11.74 -10.92
C PHE A 199 -0.39 -11.21 -10.31
N ILE A 200 -1.35 -10.85 -11.17
CA ILE A 200 -2.68 -10.41 -10.74
C ILE A 200 -3.52 -11.67 -10.54
N VAL A 201 -3.95 -11.90 -9.31
CA VAL A 201 -4.76 -13.06 -8.92
C VAL A 201 -6.16 -12.58 -8.59
N ASP A 202 -7.19 -13.21 -9.16
CA ASP A 202 -8.58 -12.94 -8.85
C ASP A 202 -9.21 -14.02 -7.94
N ARG A 203 -10.47 -13.81 -7.54
CA ARG A 203 -11.20 -14.75 -6.68
C ARG A 203 -11.55 -16.10 -7.35
N SER A 204 -11.56 -16.16 -8.68
CA SER A 204 -11.76 -17.43 -9.39
C SER A 204 -10.50 -18.30 -9.36
N GLY A 205 -9.36 -17.73 -9.01
CA GLY A 205 -8.05 -18.34 -9.02
C GLY A 205 -7.30 -18.14 -10.34
N GLU A 206 -7.85 -17.33 -11.26
CA GLU A 206 -7.14 -16.90 -12.46
C GLU A 206 -5.92 -16.08 -12.09
N VAL A 207 -4.81 -16.31 -12.81
CA VAL A 207 -3.54 -15.63 -12.60
C VAL A 207 -3.06 -15.03 -13.91
N ILE A 208 -2.94 -13.71 -13.94
CA ILE A 208 -2.45 -12.95 -15.10
C ILE A 208 -1.04 -12.47 -14.77
N GLN A 209 -0.04 -12.94 -15.52
CA GLN A 209 1.33 -12.43 -15.41
C GLN A 209 1.49 -11.16 -16.24
N VAL A 210 2.10 -10.14 -15.65
CA VAL A 210 2.45 -8.89 -16.31
C VAL A 210 3.87 -8.50 -15.91
N ASN A 211 4.70 -8.10 -16.85
CA ASN A 211 6.07 -7.69 -16.57
C ASN A 211 6.15 -6.16 -16.43
N GLY A 212 6.84 -5.72 -15.38
CA GLY A 212 7.05 -4.30 -15.08
C GLY A 212 5.87 -3.63 -14.38
N LYS A 213 6.20 -2.60 -13.59
CA LYS A 213 5.22 -1.90 -12.74
C LYS A 213 4.21 -1.08 -13.53
N GLU A 214 4.65 -0.42 -14.60
CA GLU A 214 3.80 0.40 -15.46
C GLU A 214 2.76 -0.45 -16.17
N GLN A 215 3.18 -1.54 -16.81
CA GLN A 215 2.29 -2.47 -17.50
C GLN A 215 1.31 -3.14 -16.53
N THR A 216 1.77 -3.44 -15.31
CA THR A 216 0.90 -3.99 -14.26
C THR A 216 -0.18 -2.99 -13.85
N ALA A 217 0.18 -1.72 -13.70
CA ALA A 217 -0.78 -0.67 -13.37
C ALA A 217 -1.82 -0.49 -14.47
N MET A 218 -1.40 -0.42 -15.73
CA MET A 218 -2.30 -0.33 -16.90
C MET A 218 -3.25 -1.52 -16.97
N LYS A 219 -2.73 -2.76 -16.84
CA LYS A 219 -3.54 -3.98 -16.87
C LYS A 219 -4.54 -4.04 -15.71
N LEU A 220 -4.15 -3.59 -14.53
CA LEU A 220 -5.05 -3.55 -13.38
C LEU A 220 -6.19 -2.54 -13.60
N MET A 221 -5.90 -1.36 -14.17
CA MET A 221 -6.91 -0.38 -14.51
C MET A 221 -7.88 -0.87 -15.62
N GLU A 222 -7.38 -1.58 -16.63
CA GLU A 222 -8.21 -2.26 -17.63
C GLU A 222 -9.20 -3.25 -16.97
N ILE A 223 -8.69 -4.13 -16.09
CA ILE A 223 -9.53 -5.10 -15.37
C ILE A 223 -10.60 -4.40 -14.51
N ILE A 224 -10.24 -3.29 -13.84
CA ILE A 224 -11.18 -2.51 -13.04
C ILE A 224 -12.26 -1.90 -13.94
N SER A 225 -11.86 -1.29 -15.05
CA SER A 225 -12.74 -0.66 -16.01
C SER A 225 -13.78 -1.62 -16.60
N ASP A 226 -13.36 -2.84 -16.93
CA ASP A 226 -14.24 -3.88 -17.48
C ASP A 226 -15.29 -4.41 -16.49
N LYS A 227 -15.11 -4.15 -15.18
CA LYS A 227 -15.98 -4.64 -14.11
C LYS A 227 -16.89 -3.57 -13.51
N MET A 228 -16.76 -2.32 -13.93
CA MET A 228 -17.48 -1.15 -13.41
C MET A 228 -18.48 -0.56 -14.39
#